data_0758429f78d7bb0db706e227ae6f83d9
#
_entry.id   0758429f78d7bb0db706e227ae6f83d9
#
_cell.length_a   1.000
_cell.length_b   1.000
_cell.length_c   1.000
_cell.angle_alpha   90.00
_cell.angle_beta   90.00
_cell.angle_gamma   90.00
#
_symmetry.space_group_name_H-M   'P 1'
#
loop_
_entity.id
_entity.type
_entity.pdbx_description
1 polymer ?
#
loop_
_entity_poly.entity_id
_entity_poly.type
_entity_poly.pdbx_seq_one_letter_code
_entity_poly.pdbx_strand_id
1 'polypeptide(L)'
;MKAIVCPEFGPPDVLYVEERETPTPDDGELLIEPEAWGVNYVDALMVAGGYQLKPELPFVPGLEAAGRVVENRSDNPAFAPGTAVMIGMRPGTFAEQVVVPKKAVMPVPTGMSM
;
A
#
# COMPACT_ATOMS: atom_id res chain seq x y z
N MET A 1 1.35 -11.95 7.75
CA MET A 1 0.54 -11.47 6.61
C MET A 1 1.22 -11.78 5.29
N LYS A 2 0.45 -11.79 4.22
CA LYS A 2 0.96 -12.02 2.87
C LYS A 2 1.21 -10.71 2.14
N ALA A 3 2.29 -10.66 1.36
CA ALA A 3 2.62 -9.55 0.49
C ALA A 3 3.16 -10.08 -0.84
N ILE A 4 2.96 -9.31 -1.90
CA ILE A 4 3.57 -9.61 -3.20
C ILE A 4 4.92 -8.90 -3.25
N VAL A 5 5.98 -9.64 -3.56
CA VAL A 5 7.35 -9.13 -3.52
C VAL A 5 7.99 -9.20 -4.89
N CYS A 6 8.68 -8.12 -5.25
CA CYS A 6 9.55 -8.05 -6.42
C CYS A 6 11.00 -8.21 -5.96
N PRO A 7 11.62 -9.39 -6.19
CA PRO A 7 12.99 -9.63 -5.71
C PRO A 7 14.06 -9.07 -6.64
N GLU A 8 13.71 -8.89 -7.91
CA GLU A 8 14.60 -8.38 -8.96
C GLU A 8 13.76 -7.72 -10.04
N PHE A 9 14.32 -6.80 -10.80
CA PHE A 9 13.61 -6.22 -11.93
C PHE A 9 13.46 -7.25 -13.04
N GLY A 10 12.28 -7.30 -13.66
CA GLY A 10 11.97 -8.23 -14.71
C GLY A 10 10.49 -8.21 -15.11
N PRO A 11 10.03 -9.24 -15.85
CA PRO A 11 8.61 -9.36 -16.19
C PRO A 11 7.78 -9.66 -14.93
N PRO A 12 6.44 -9.54 -14.99
CA PRO A 12 5.58 -9.85 -13.84
C PRO A 12 5.82 -11.24 -13.23
N ASP A 13 6.35 -12.17 -14.00
CA ASP A 13 6.64 -13.53 -13.55
C ASP A 13 7.65 -13.59 -12.41
N VAL A 14 8.46 -12.54 -12.19
CA VAL A 14 9.42 -12.50 -11.07
C VAL A 14 8.72 -12.30 -9.72
N LEU A 15 7.49 -11.82 -9.71
CA LEU A 15 6.74 -11.57 -8.49
C LEU A 15 6.37 -12.88 -7.78
N TYR A 16 6.42 -12.85 -6.46
CA TYR A 16 5.98 -13.99 -5.66
C TYR A 16 5.31 -13.52 -4.38
N VAL A 17 4.52 -14.41 -3.76
CA VAL A 17 3.85 -14.15 -2.49
C VAL A 17 4.78 -14.56 -1.36
N GLU A 18 4.98 -13.68 -0.40
CA GLU A 18 5.83 -13.92 0.77
C GLU A 18 5.03 -13.72 2.05
N GLU A 19 5.22 -14.60 3.02
CA GLU A 19 4.75 -14.37 4.38
C GLU A 19 5.73 -13.44 5.09
N ARG A 20 5.20 -12.39 5.72
CA ARG A 20 5.98 -11.43 6.50
C ARG A 20 5.24 -11.03 7.76
N GLU A 21 5.97 -10.47 8.70
CA GLU A 21 5.35 -9.89 9.89
C GLU A 21 4.50 -8.69 9.49
N THR A 22 3.38 -8.51 10.19
CA THR A 22 2.57 -7.31 10.03
C THR A 22 3.39 -6.09 10.46
N PRO A 23 3.51 -5.06 9.61
CA PRO A 23 4.29 -3.89 9.97
C PRO A 23 3.63 -3.09 11.10
N THR A 24 4.46 -2.39 11.86
CA THR A 24 3.99 -1.52 12.95
C THR A 24 4.15 -0.07 12.50
N PRO A 25 3.08 0.75 12.60
CA PRO A 25 3.20 2.16 12.24
C PRO A 25 4.03 2.93 13.27
N ASP A 26 4.83 3.86 12.80
CA ASP A 26 5.55 4.83 13.62
C ASP A 26 4.68 6.07 13.84
N ASP A 27 5.18 7.02 14.65
CA ASP A 27 4.48 8.28 14.86
C ASP A 27 4.22 8.99 13.53
N GLY A 28 2.97 9.45 13.34
CA GLY A 28 2.54 10.10 12.12
C GLY A 28 2.04 9.16 11.03
N GLU A 29 2.07 7.86 11.28
CA GLU A 29 1.66 6.84 10.32
C GLU A 29 0.38 6.13 10.71
N LEU A 30 -0.21 5.47 9.72
CA LEU A 30 -1.39 4.63 9.93
C LEU A 30 -1.11 3.23 9.40
N LEU A 31 -1.72 2.24 10.04
CA LEU A 31 -1.80 0.88 9.54
C LEU A 31 -3.17 0.71 8.87
N ILE A 32 -3.17 0.35 7.60
CA ILE A 32 -4.38 0.19 6.78
C ILE A 32 -4.49 -1.27 6.36
N GLU A 33 -5.72 -1.79 6.38
CA GLU A 33 -6.05 -3.09 5.79
C GLU A 33 -6.80 -2.85 4.48
N PRO A 34 -6.13 -3.01 3.34
CA PRO A 34 -6.79 -2.86 2.04
C PRO A 34 -7.90 -3.88 1.82
N GLU A 35 -8.94 -3.46 1.14
CA GLU A 35 -10.03 -4.32 0.66
C GLU A 35 -10.11 -4.31 -0.87
N ALA A 36 -9.50 -3.31 -1.50
CA ALA A 36 -9.41 -3.20 -2.95
C ALA A 36 -8.05 -2.62 -3.33
N TRP A 37 -7.47 -3.13 -4.39
CA TRP A 37 -6.16 -2.70 -4.90
C TRP A 37 -6.30 -2.30 -6.36
N GLY A 38 -5.74 -1.15 -6.72
CA GLY A 38 -5.61 -0.77 -8.12
C GLY A 38 -4.35 -1.39 -8.71
N VAL A 39 -4.49 -1.97 -9.90
CA VAL A 39 -3.36 -2.48 -10.69
C VAL A 39 -3.25 -1.61 -11.93
N ASN A 40 -2.09 -0.99 -12.13
CA ASN A 40 -1.88 0.00 -13.17
C ASN A 40 -0.69 -0.37 -14.06
N TYR A 41 -0.64 0.23 -15.24
CA TYR A 41 0.48 0.04 -16.14
C TYR A 41 1.82 0.41 -15.51
N VAL A 42 1.83 1.44 -14.68
CA VAL A 42 3.03 1.89 -13.97
C VAL A 42 3.59 0.82 -13.02
N ASP A 43 2.75 -0.06 -12.49
CA ASP A 43 3.21 -1.16 -11.65
C ASP A 43 4.11 -2.11 -12.45
N ALA A 44 3.70 -2.44 -13.67
CA ALA A 44 4.50 -3.27 -14.57
C ALA A 44 5.82 -2.59 -14.97
N LEU A 45 5.78 -1.28 -15.22
CA LEU A 45 7.00 -0.51 -15.51
C LEU A 45 7.97 -0.52 -14.33
N MET A 46 7.47 -0.35 -13.12
CA MET A 46 8.29 -0.32 -11.92
C MET A 46 8.94 -1.68 -11.66
N VAL A 47 8.17 -2.76 -11.83
CA VAL A 47 8.68 -4.13 -11.70
C VAL A 47 9.74 -4.42 -12.75
N ALA A 48 9.56 -3.90 -13.96
CA ALA A 48 10.55 -4.05 -15.04
C ALA A 48 11.80 -3.20 -14.86
N GLY A 49 11.80 -2.26 -13.91
CA GLY A 49 12.90 -1.32 -13.72
C GLY A 49 12.92 -0.19 -14.74
N GLY A 50 11.81 -0.01 -15.48
CA GLY A 50 11.71 1.00 -16.54
C GLY A 50 11.06 2.31 -16.11
N TYR A 51 10.65 2.43 -14.85
CA TYR A 51 10.05 3.65 -14.34
C TYR A 51 11.12 4.56 -13.74
N GLN A 52 10.86 5.86 -13.73
CA GLN A 52 11.83 6.85 -13.19
C GLN A 52 12.08 6.66 -11.70
N LEU A 53 11.11 6.18 -10.94
CA LEU A 53 11.28 5.77 -9.55
C LEU A 53 11.69 4.31 -9.54
N LYS A 54 12.87 4.02 -8.97
CA LYS A 54 13.36 2.64 -8.82
C LYS A 54 13.51 2.32 -7.34
N PRO A 55 12.50 1.63 -6.75
CA PRO A 55 12.61 1.24 -5.34
C PRO A 55 13.80 0.31 -5.11
N GLU A 56 14.30 0.30 -3.88
CA GLU A 56 15.32 -0.66 -3.48
C GLU A 56 14.74 -2.07 -3.48
N LEU A 57 15.48 -3.00 -4.07
CA LEU A 57 15.11 -4.41 -4.12
C LEU A 57 15.49 -5.13 -2.81
N PRO A 58 14.68 -6.05 -2.32
CA PRO A 58 13.34 -6.41 -2.80
C PRO A 58 12.30 -5.36 -2.36
N PHE A 59 11.26 -5.18 -3.15
CA PHE A 59 10.19 -4.24 -2.77
C PHE A 59 8.81 -4.83 -3.02
N VAL A 60 7.80 -4.26 -2.35
CA VAL A 60 6.39 -4.59 -2.57
C VAL A 60 5.83 -3.55 -3.55
N PRO A 61 5.35 -3.96 -4.72
CA PRO A 61 4.74 -3.03 -5.66
C PRO A 61 3.33 -2.61 -5.27
N GLY A 62 2.67 -1.87 -6.15
CA GLY A 62 1.34 -1.34 -5.94
C GLY A 62 1.37 0.11 -5.48
N LEU A 63 0.53 0.96 -6.10
CA LEU A 63 0.55 2.41 -5.87
C LEU A 63 -0.73 2.94 -5.24
N GLU A 64 -1.81 2.17 -5.25
CA GLU A 64 -3.08 2.64 -4.72
C GLU A 64 -3.91 1.50 -4.17
N ALA A 65 -4.68 1.80 -3.15
CA ALA A 65 -5.59 0.85 -2.51
C ALA A 65 -6.66 1.61 -1.76
N ALA A 66 -7.73 0.92 -1.41
CA ALA A 66 -8.74 1.42 -0.49
C ALA A 66 -9.01 0.36 0.56
N GLY A 67 -9.26 0.76 1.78
CA GLY A 67 -9.48 -0.17 2.88
C GLY A 67 -9.89 0.55 4.14
N ARG A 68 -9.57 -0.07 5.28
CA ARG A 68 -9.96 0.46 6.58
C ARG A 68 -8.74 0.68 7.46
N VAL A 69 -8.81 1.73 8.26
CA VAL A 69 -7.80 2.01 9.27
C VAL A 69 -7.83 0.92 10.32
N VAL A 70 -6.69 0.32 10.62
CA VAL A 70 -6.52 -0.64 11.71
C VAL A 70 -5.96 0.07 12.93
N GLU A 71 -4.93 0.89 12.74
CA GLU A 71 -4.31 1.66 13.80
C GLU A 71 -3.93 3.03 13.27
N ASN A 72 -4.23 4.07 14.07
CA ASN A 72 -3.91 5.46 13.71
C ASN A 72 -2.91 6.02 14.72
N ARG A 73 -1.67 6.23 14.29
CA ARG A 73 -0.64 6.89 15.07
C ARG A 73 -0.34 8.30 14.56
N SER A 74 -1.25 8.84 13.75
CA SER A 74 -1.21 10.24 13.32
C SER A 74 -1.95 11.12 14.33
N ASP A 75 -1.86 12.43 14.13
CA ASP A 75 -2.55 13.41 14.94
C ASP A 75 -3.96 13.74 14.43
N ASN A 76 -4.42 13.08 13.37
CA ASN A 76 -5.74 13.34 12.80
C ASN A 76 -6.80 12.37 13.36
N PRO A 77 -7.72 12.87 14.23
CA PRO A 77 -8.74 12.03 14.83
C PRO A 77 -9.80 11.54 13.83
N ALA A 78 -9.87 12.11 12.63
CA ALA A 78 -10.79 11.66 11.60
C ALA A 78 -10.45 10.26 11.07
N PHE A 79 -9.23 9.78 11.28
CA PHE A 79 -8.78 8.45 10.85
C PHE A 79 -8.88 7.43 11.97
N ALA A 80 -9.99 7.41 12.69
CA ALA A 80 -10.21 6.40 13.73
C ALA A 80 -10.23 4.99 13.13
N PRO A 81 -9.85 3.96 13.91
CA PRO A 81 -9.93 2.57 13.45
C PRO A 81 -11.31 2.24 12.89
N GLY A 82 -11.35 1.52 11.78
CA GLY A 82 -12.58 1.19 11.05
C GLY A 82 -13.00 2.18 9.99
N THR A 83 -12.36 3.35 9.92
CA THR A 83 -12.68 4.38 8.92
C THR A 83 -12.26 3.91 7.52
N ALA A 84 -13.14 4.09 6.53
CA ALA A 84 -12.86 3.78 5.13
C ALA A 84 -11.96 4.87 4.53
N VAL A 85 -10.82 4.46 3.98
CA VAL A 85 -9.80 5.37 3.44
C VAL A 85 -9.25 4.88 2.12
N MET A 86 -8.65 5.79 1.37
CA MET A 86 -7.89 5.51 0.15
C MET A 86 -6.43 5.84 0.39
N ILE A 87 -5.54 5.04 -0.22
CA ILE A 87 -4.10 5.27 -0.24
C ILE A 87 -3.72 5.62 -1.67
N GLY A 88 -2.93 6.67 -1.85
CA GLY A 88 -2.50 7.07 -3.18
C GLY A 88 -1.01 7.31 -3.30
N MET A 89 -0.47 6.99 -4.47
CA MET A 89 0.84 7.41 -4.96
C MET A 89 2.04 6.96 -4.15
N ARG A 90 1.96 5.77 -3.52
CA ARG A 90 3.09 5.19 -2.80
C ARG A 90 3.25 3.73 -3.13
N PRO A 91 4.48 3.26 -3.45
CA PRO A 91 4.73 1.82 -3.60
C PRO A 91 4.48 1.07 -2.29
N GLY A 92 4.03 -0.17 -2.40
CA GLY A 92 3.89 -1.04 -1.25
C GLY A 92 2.46 -1.48 -0.95
N THR A 93 1.49 -1.17 -1.80
CA THR A 93 0.10 -1.47 -1.47
C THR A 93 -0.30 -2.93 -1.70
N PHE A 94 0.50 -3.73 -2.44
CA PHE A 94 0.16 -5.14 -2.70
C PHE A 94 0.49 -6.03 -1.51
N ALA A 95 -0.17 -5.79 -0.41
CA ALA A 95 -0.02 -6.53 0.84
C ALA A 95 -1.35 -6.55 1.59
N GLU A 96 -1.49 -7.48 2.53
CA GLU A 96 -2.71 -7.57 3.33
C GLU A 96 -2.86 -6.41 4.31
N GLN A 97 -1.75 -5.85 4.78
CA GLN A 97 -1.75 -4.64 5.60
C GLN A 97 -0.58 -3.74 5.19
N VAL A 98 -0.79 -2.43 5.27
CA VAL A 98 0.16 -1.44 4.75
C VAL A 98 0.31 -0.31 5.77
N VAL A 99 1.55 0.09 6.04
CA VAL A 99 1.85 1.29 6.83
C VAL A 99 2.08 2.45 5.88
N VAL A 100 1.36 3.54 6.08
CA VAL A 100 1.47 4.74 5.25
C VAL A 100 1.49 6.00 6.12
N PRO A 101 2.18 7.07 5.67
CA PRO A 101 2.10 8.35 6.37
C PRO A 101 0.72 8.99 6.16
N LYS A 102 0.31 9.79 7.10
CA LYS A 102 -1.00 10.50 7.07
C LYS A 102 -1.24 11.22 5.73
N LYS A 103 -0.19 11.82 5.16
CA LYS A 103 -0.33 12.60 3.91
C LYS A 103 -0.72 11.76 2.69
N ALA A 104 -0.56 10.45 2.75
CA ALA A 104 -0.91 9.54 1.66
C ALA A 104 -2.33 8.97 1.81
N VAL A 105 -3.06 9.36 2.84
CA VAL A 105 -4.38 8.80 3.18
C VAL A 105 -5.45 9.85 2.98
N MET A 106 -6.54 9.44 2.32
CA MET A 106 -7.74 10.27 2.12
C MET A 106 -8.97 9.49 2.52
N PRO A 107 -9.99 10.14 3.11
CA PRO A 107 -11.24 9.44 3.39
C PRO A 107 -11.95 9.04 2.10
N VAL A 108 -12.61 7.89 2.12
CA VAL A 108 -13.49 7.50 1.01
C VAL A 108 -14.71 8.43 1.02
N PRO A 109 -15.06 9.05 -0.11
CA PRO A 109 -16.22 9.94 -0.18
C PRO A 109 -17.50 9.24 0.25
N THR A 110 -18.39 9.99 0.90
CA THR A 110 -19.72 9.49 1.31
C THR A 110 -20.47 8.95 0.10
N GLY A 111 -21.01 7.74 0.22
CA GLY A 111 -21.78 7.09 -0.83
C GLY A 111 -20.95 6.31 -1.85
N MET A 112 -19.62 6.28 -1.69
CA MET A 112 -18.73 5.49 -2.54
C MET A 112 -18.38 4.20 -1.82
N SER A 113 -18.42 3.05 -2.53
CA SER A 113 -17.93 1.77 -2.02
C SER A 113 -16.44 1.62 -2.33
N MET A 114 -15.81 0.73 -1.62
CA MET A 114 -14.41 0.38 -1.90
C MET A 114 -14.27 -0.56 -3.09
#